data_5df5da3c29288a30aeaa563e08204641
#
_entry.id   5df5da3c29288a30aeaa563e08204641
#
_cell.length_a   1.000
_cell.length_b   1.000
_cell.length_c   1.000
_cell.angle_alpha   90.00
_cell.angle_beta   90.00
_cell.angle_gamma   90.00
#
_symmetry.space_group_name_H-M   'P 1'
#
loop_
_entity.id
_entity.type
_entity.pdbx_description
1 polymer ?
#
loop_
_entity_poly.entity_id
_entity_poly.type
_entity_poly.pdbx_seq_one_letter_code
_entity_poly.pdbx_strand_id
1 'polypeptide(L)'
;ANADDLRGDLEQLDQEFTEQLASCERTTVVVSHDAFSYLEKYGLHFEPIAGLSPDAEPTPADLAHLQELIREDGVTTVFHESIASPKFAEQLADDTGARSAVLDPIEGLTDETSSEDYLSLMRANLAALDEANGC
;
A
#
# COMPACT_ATOMS: atom_id res chain seq x y z
N ALA A 1 30.37 -6.42 -9.52
CA ALA A 1 30.56 -5.78 -8.22
C ALA A 1 29.21 -5.54 -7.55
N ASN A 2 29.18 -5.22 -6.27
CA ASN A 2 27.94 -5.08 -5.47
C ASN A 2 26.92 -4.09 -6.05
N ALA A 3 27.38 -3.02 -6.70
CA ALA A 3 26.48 -2.04 -7.32
C ALA A 3 25.75 -2.60 -8.55
N ASP A 4 26.43 -3.43 -9.34
CA ASP A 4 25.83 -4.06 -10.51
C ASP A 4 24.87 -5.20 -10.10
N ASP A 5 25.22 -5.94 -9.05
CA ASP A 5 24.36 -6.98 -8.50
C ASP A 5 23.05 -6.37 -7.96
N LEU A 6 23.14 -5.29 -7.16
CA LEU A 6 21.98 -4.59 -6.64
C LEU A 6 21.12 -3.98 -7.77
N ARG A 7 21.75 -3.44 -8.81
CA ARG A 7 21.00 -2.93 -9.98
C ARG A 7 20.20 -4.06 -10.64
N GLY A 8 20.80 -5.22 -10.83
CA GLY A 8 20.10 -6.39 -11.38
C GLY A 8 18.91 -6.82 -10.52
N ASP A 9 19.08 -6.84 -9.20
CA ASP A 9 18.00 -7.17 -8.26
C ASP A 9 16.85 -6.15 -8.31
N LEU A 10 17.17 -4.86 -8.42
CA LEU A 10 16.15 -3.80 -8.53
C LEU A 10 15.43 -3.84 -9.89
N GLU A 11 16.14 -4.12 -10.98
CA GLU A 11 15.53 -4.30 -12.31
C GLU A 11 14.59 -5.51 -12.33
N GLN A 12 14.98 -6.60 -11.67
CA GLN A 12 14.10 -7.77 -11.51
C GLN A 12 12.86 -7.43 -10.68
N LEU A 13 13.01 -6.69 -9.59
CA LEU A 13 11.88 -6.25 -8.77
C LEU A 13 10.92 -5.35 -9.56
N ASP A 14 11.44 -4.40 -10.34
CA ASP A 14 10.63 -3.54 -11.21
C ASP A 14 9.83 -4.37 -12.24
N GLN A 15 10.45 -5.39 -12.80
CA GLN A 15 9.78 -6.30 -13.72
C GLN A 15 8.68 -7.12 -13.02
N GLU A 16 8.92 -7.63 -11.83
CA GLU A 16 7.94 -8.37 -11.02
C GLU A 16 6.69 -7.48 -10.76
N PHE A 17 6.88 -6.23 -10.35
CA PHE A 17 5.78 -5.27 -10.17
C PHE A 17 5.02 -5.03 -11.48
N THR A 18 5.74 -4.78 -12.57
CA THR A 18 5.13 -4.52 -13.88
C THR A 18 4.27 -5.69 -14.34
N GLU A 19 4.76 -6.90 -14.24
CA GLU A 19 4.06 -8.10 -14.71
C GLU A 19 2.88 -8.47 -13.82
N GLN A 20 3.06 -8.45 -12.49
CA GLN A 20 2.00 -8.86 -11.56
C GLN A 20 0.87 -7.85 -11.47
N LEU A 21 1.14 -6.57 -11.63
CA LEU A 21 0.13 -5.52 -11.55
C LEU A 21 -0.47 -5.11 -12.92
N ALA A 22 -0.11 -5.79 -13.99
CA ALA A 22 -0.54 -5.44 -15.35
C ALA A 22 -2.04 -5.63 -15.60
N SER A 23 -2.71 -6.55 -14.89
CA SER A 23 -4.08 -6.98 -15.17
C SER A 23 -4.93 -7.09 -13.91
N CYS A 24 -4.91 -6.06 -13.07
CA CYS A 24 -5.70 -6.03 -11.84
C CYS A 24 -7.17 -5.73 -12.13
N GLU A 25 -8.07 -6.39 -11.42
CA GLU A 25 -9.52 -6.12 -11.49
C GLU A 25 -9.86 -4.74 -10.92
N ARG A 26 -9.12 -4.31 -9.93
CA ARG A 26 -9.25 -3.00 -9.26
C ARG A 26 -7.93 -2.26 -9.27
N THR A 27 -7.98 -0.95 -9.40
CA THR A 27 -6.78 -0.11 -9.46
C THR A 27 -6.69 0.91 -8.33
N THR A 28 -7.76 1.12 -7.57
CA THR A 28 -7.78 2.03 -6.42
C THR A 28 -7.21 1.35 -5.18
N VAL A 29 -6.26 2.00 -4.53
CA VAL A 29 -5.59 1.53 -3.31
C VAL A 29 -5.73 2.58 -2.22
N VAL A 30 -6.37 2.24 -1.11
CA VAL A 30 -6.53 3.14 0.04
C VAL A 30 -5.41 2.87 1.04
N VAL A 31 -4.65 3.91 1.37
CA VAL A 31 -3.45 3.85 2.21
C VAL A 31 -3.51 4.88 3.35
N SER A 32 -2.71 4.69 4.39
CA SER A 32 -2.71 5.56 5.57
C SER A 32 -2.27 6.99 5.24
N HIS A 33 -1.19 7.16 4.49
CA HIS A 33 -0.74 8.47 4.02
C HIS A 33 -0.09 8.38 2.64
N ASP A 34 0.17 9.53 2.03
CA ASP A 34 0.71 9.60 0.66
C ASP A 34 2.22 9.32 0.64
N ALA A 35 2.56 8.04 0.69
CA ALA A 35 3.94 7.55 0.62
C ALA A 35 4.18 6.62 -0.59
N PHE A 36 3.14 6.31 -1.37
CA PHE A 36 3.18 5.25 -2.38
C PHE A 36 2.90 5.73 -3.80
N SER A 37 2.75 7.03 -4.02
CA SER A 37 2.44 7.59 -5.36
C SER A 37 3.48 7.22 -6.42
N TYR A 38 4.71 6.92 -6.04
CA TYR A 38 5.74 6.44 -6.96
C TYR A 38 5.41 5.07 -7.58
N LEU A 39 4.51 4.29 -6.97
CA LEU A 39 4.04 3.01 -7.50
C LEU A 39 2.89 3.16 -8.52
N GLU A 40 2.35 4.36 -8.72
CA GLU A 40 1.30 4.60 -9.71
C GLU A 40 1.74 4.31 -11.15
N LYS A 41 3.05 4.32 -11.39
CA LYS A 41 3.62 3.91 -12.68
C LYS A 41 3.24 2.49 -13.12
N TYR A 42 2.82 1.64 -12.18
CA TYR A 42 2.37 0.27 -12.47
C TYR A 42 0.87 0.14 -12.75
N GLY A 43 0.16 1.27 -12.87
CA GLY A 43 -1.26 1.31 -13.21
C GLY A 43 -2.21 1.39 -12.02
N LEU A 44 -1.70 1.59 -10.82
CA LEU A 44 -2.49 1.78 -9.60
C LEU A 44 -2.73 3.27 -9.33
N HIS A 45 -3.79 3.56 -8.56
CA HIS A 45 -4.11 4.89 -8.04
C HIS A 45 -4.23 4.82 -6.53
N PHE A 46 -3.43 5.64 -5.82
CA PHE A 46 -3.37 5.64 -4.36
C PHE A 46 -4.19 6.79 -3.78
N GLU A 47 -5.11 6.46 -2.87
CA GLU A 47 -5.93 7.42 -2.10
C GLU A 47 -5.48 7.40 -0.65
N PRO A 48 -4.81 8.46 -0.16
CA PRO A 48 -4.35 8.52 1.22
C PRO A 48 -5.46 8.96 2.18
N ILE A 49 -5.48 8.38 3.37
CA ILE A 49 -6.39 8.79 4.45
C ILE A 49 -5.93 10.13 5.05
N ALA A 50 -4.63 10.27 5.30
CA ALA A 50 -4.04 11.38 6.05
C ALA A 50 -3.24 12.38 5.18
N GLY A 51 -3.21 12.24 3.87
CA GLY A 51 -2.39 13.07 2.99
C GLY A 51 -0.90 12.79 3.13
N LEU A 52 -0.06 13.83 3.10
CA LEU A 52 1.41 13.68 3.12
C LEU A 52 1.99 13.39 4.52
N SER A 53 1.29 13.78 5.58
CA SER A 53 1.77 13.56 6.95
C SER A 53 1.12 12.33 7.57
N PRO A 54 1.90 11.35 8.04
CA PRO A 54 1.34 10.17 8.69
C PRO A 54 0.63 10.47 10.01
N ASP A 55 0.96 11.60 10.64
CA ASP A 55 0.38 12.04 11.91
C ASP A 55 -0.85 12.94 11.72
N ALA A 56 -1.21 13.30 10.50
CA ALA A 56 -2.39 14.11 10.23
C ALA A 56 -3.66 13.31 10.48
N GLU A 57 -4.63 13.93 11.14
CA GLU A 57 -5.94 13.33 11.36
C GLU A 57 -6.89 13.71 10.21
N PRO A 58 -7.55 12.73 9.58
CA PRO A 58 -8.55 13.01 8.56
C PRO A 58 -9.78 13.67 9.19
N THR A 59 -10.44 14.54 8.43
CA THR A 59 -11.72 15.10 8.84
C THR A 59 -12.84 14.07 8.67
N PRO A 60 -13.99 14.23 9.36
CA PRO A 60 -15.17 13.38 9.12
C PRO A 60 -15.63 13.39 7.66
N ALA A 61 -15.46 14.50 6.95
CA ALA A 61 -15.79 14.61 5.53
C ALA A 61 -14.84 13.78 4.66
N ASP A 62 -13.54 13.76 4.98
CA ASP A 62 -12.56 12.92 4.29
C ASP A 62 -12.87 11.44 4.46
N LEU A 63 -13.20 11.02 5.70
CA LEU A 63 -13.59 9.64 5.98
C LEU A 63 -14.86 9.22 5.24
N ALA A 64 -15.87 10.11 5.20
CA ALA A 64 -17.11 9.85 4.46
C ALA A 64 -16.86 9.70 2.95
N HIS A 65 -16.00 10.55 2.38
CA HIS A 65 -15.60 10.47 0.98
C HIS A 65 -14.88 9.16 0.68
N LEU A 66 -13.95 8.75 1.54
CA LEU A 66 -13.23 7.48 1.38
C LEU A 66 -14.15 6.25 1.52
N GLN A 67 -15.13 6.29 2.42
CA GLN A 67 -16.14 5.22 2.52
C GLN A 67 -16.95 5.08 1.23
N GLU A 68 -17.33 6.19 0.61
CA GLU A 68 -18.04 6.19 -0.67
C GLU A 68 -17.15 5.63 -1.78
N LEU A 69 -15.90 6.08 -1.89
CA LEU A 69 -14.91 5.60 -2.85
C LEU A 69 -14.70 4.08 -2.73
N ILE A 70 -14.54 3.57 -1.51
CA ILE A 70 -14.36 2.15 -1.25
C ILE A 70 -15.55 1.33 -1.78
N ARG A 71 -16.77 1.83 -1.57
CA ARG A 71 -17.98 1.16 -2.05
C ARG A 71 -18.11 1.22 -3.58
N GLU A 72 -17.85 2.38 -4.18
CA GLU A 72 -17.96 2.60 -5.61
C GLU A 72 -16.93 1.80 -6.41
N ASP A 73 -15.68 1.82 -5.97
CA ASP A 73 -14.57 1.15 -6.65
C ASP A 73 -14.42 -0.33 -6.25
N GLY A 74 -15.23 -0.80 -5.30
CA GLY A 74 -15.18 -2.18 -4.84
C GLY A 74 -13.88 -2.53 -4.09
N VAL A 75 -13.28 -1.58 -3.41
CA VAL A 75 -12.02 -1.76 -2.66
C VAL A 75 -12.20 -2.80 -1.57
N THR A 76 -11.34 -3.80 -1.54
CA THR A 76 -11.44 -4.93 -0.60
C THR A 76 -10.54 -4.77 0.63
N THR A 77 -9.55 -3.88 0.56
CA THR A 77 -8.49 -3.79 1.57
C THR A 77 -8.11 -2.34 1.80
N VAL A 78 -8.04 -1.94 3.06
CA VAL A 78 -7.51 -0.64 3.51
C VAL A 78 -6.15 -0.90 4.15
N PHE A 79 -5.11 -0.24 3.65
CA PHE A 79 -3.75 -0.46 4.10
C PHE A 79 -3.34 0.50 5.21
N HIS A 80 -2.67 -0.04 6.22
CA HIS A 80 -1.93 0.71 7.22
C HIS A 80 -0.44 0.37 7.16
N GLU A 81 0.37 1.11 7.88
CA GLU A 81 1.82 0.95 7.90
C GLU A 81 2.29 0.18 9.12
N SER A 82 3.49 -0.41 9.04
CA SER A 82 4.06 -1.21 10.13
C SER A 82 4.47 -0.37 11.36
N ILE A 83 4.82 0.90 11.16
CA ILE A 83 5.35 1.78 12.21
C ILE A 83 4.28 2.76 12.74
N ALA A 84 3.37 3.21 11.87
CA ALA A 84 2.33 4.17 12.22
C ALA A 84 1.11 3.52 12.88
N SER A 85 0.27 4.32 13.53
CA SER A 85 -0.99 3.83 14.12
C SER A 85 -1.96 3.35 13.05
N PRO A 86 -2.52 2.13 13.16
CA PRO A 86 -3.50 1.61 12.20
C PRO A 86 -4.92 2.15 12.41
N LYS A 87 -5.15 2.98 13.42
CA LYS A 87 -6.47 3.38 13.92
C LYS A 87 -7.47 3.77 12.84
N PHE A 88 -7.10 4.70 11.95
CA PHE A 88 -8.04 5.20 10.92
C PHE A 88 -8.25 4.21 9.80
N ALA A 89 -7.21 3.45 9.43
CA ALA A 89 -7.32 2.39 8.42
C ALA A 89 -8.22 1.26 8.92
N GLU A 90 -8.07 0.83 10.17
CA GLU A 90 -8.91 -0.19 10.79
C GLU A 90 -10.35 0.28 10.92
N GLN A 91 -10.58 1.53 11.37
CA GLN A 91 -11.91 2.11 11.47
C GLN A 91 -12.59 2.14 10.09
N LEU A 92 -11.90 2.61 9.07
CA LEU A 92 -12.43 2.68 7.71
C LEU A 92 -12.74 1.29 7.13
N ALA A 93 -11.88 0.31 7.40
CA ALA A 93 -12.11 -1.08 7.03
C ALA A 93 -13.37 -1.64 7.71
N ASP A 94 -13.51 -1.45 9.02
CA ASP A 94 -14.69 -1.91 9.79
C ASP A 94 -15.98 -1.27 9.28
N ASP A 95 -15.97 0.04 9.02
CA ASP A 95 -17.14 0.79 8.56
C ASP A 95 -17.59 0.40 7.14
N THR A 96 -16.70 -0.14 6.33
CA THR A 96 -16.97 -0.50 4.92
C THR A 96 -17.07 -2.00 4.67
N GLY A 97 -16.70 -2.83 5.63
CA GLY A 97 -16.59 -4.28 5.46
C GLY A 97 -15.33 -4.72 4.69
N ALA A 98 -14.40 -3.80 4.44
CA ALA A 98 -13.10 -4.12 3.85
C ALA A 98 -12.17 -4.79 4.89
N ARG A 99 -11.09 -5.38 4.41
CA ARG A 99 -10.03 -5.91 5.28
C ARG A 99 -9.01 -4.81 5.60
N SER A 100 -8.31 -4.94 6.72
CA SER A 100 -7.12 -4.15 7.03
C SER A 100 -5.88 -5.00 6.75
N ALA A 101 -4.88 -4.42 6.11
CA ALA A 101 -3.61 -5.08 5.80
C ALA A 101 -2.44 -4.10 5.87
N VAL A 102 -1.23 -4.61 5.84
CA VAL A 102 -0.01 -3.81 5.88
C VAL A 102 0.50 -3.53 4.46
N LEU A 103 0.79 -2.26 4.18
CA LEU A 103 1.64 -1.82 3.08
C LEU A 103 2.76 -0.97 3.68
N ASP A 104 3.99 -1.42 3.54
CA ASP A 104 5.13 -0.83 4.25
C ASP A 104 5.86 0.20 3.38
N PRO A 105 5.94 1.49 3.78
CA PRO A 105 6.75 2.47 3.07
C PRO A 105 8.25 2.28 3.23
N ILE A 106 8.66 1.35 4.11
CA ILE A 106 10.06 0.97 4.36
C ILE A 106 10.88 2.16 4.91
N GLU A 107 10.29 2.89 5.84
CA GLU A 107 10.97 3.98 6.55
C GLU A 107 11.88 3.47 7.68
N GLY A 108 11.70 2.23 8.09
CA GLY A 108 12.49 1.56 9.11
C GLY A 108 12.04 0.13 9.33
N LEU A 109 12.77 -0.62 10.15
CA LEU A 109 12.44 -1.97 10.53
C LEU A 109 11.75 -1.99 11.90
N THR A 110 10.82 -2.93 12.07
CA THR A 110 10.20 -3.26 13.36
C THR A 110 10.84 -4.53 13.92
N ASP A 111 10.45 -4.94 15.11
CA ASP A 111 10.91 -6.22 15.69
C ASP A 111 10.48 -7.40 14.81
N GLU A 112 9.29 -7.34 14.23
CA GLU A 112 8.76 -8.38 13.33
C GLU A 112 9.48 -8.43 11.99
N THR A 113 9.99 -7.29 11.48
CA THR A 113 10.68 -7.18 10.19
C THR A 113 12.20 -7.08 10.30
N SER A 114 12.76 -7.31 11.49
CA SER A 114 14.19 -7.11 11.76
C SER A 114 15.13 -7.99 10.92
N SER A 115 14.64 -9.10 10.41
CA SER A 115 15.38 -10.01 9.51
C SER A 115 15.14 -9.76 8.02
N GLU A 116 14.26 -8.81 7.68
CA GLU A 116 13.92 -8.46 6.31
C GLU A 116 14.86 -7.42 5.71
N ASP A 117 14.87 -7.32 4.39
CA ASP A 117 15.57 -6.29 3.64
C ASP A 117 14.59 -5.52 2.72
N TYR A 118 15.11 -4.53 1.99
CA TYR A 118 14.32 -3.74 1.06
C TYR A 118 13.61 -4.62 0.01
N LEU A 119 14.32 -5.57 -0.57
CA LEU A 119 13.78 -6.43 -1.64
C LEU A 119 12.67 -7.34 -1.12
N SER A 120 12.87 -7.96 0.05
CA SER A 120 11.85 -8.83 0.64
C SER A 120 10.62 -8.06 1.11
N LEU A 121 10.79 -6.86 1.68
CA LEU A 121 9.67 -5.99 2.07
C LEU A 121 8.91 -5.47 0.85
N MET A 122 9.58 -5.09 -0.23
CA MET A 122 8.91 -4.69 -1.48
C MET A 122 8.14 -5.85 -2.12
N ARG A 123 8.66 -7.08 -2.05
CA ARG A 123 7.92 -8.26 -2.54
C ARG A 123 6.70 -8.57 -1.66
N ALA A 124 6.79 -8.36 -0.36
CA ALA A 124 5.63 -8.44 0.53
C ALA A 124 4.57 -7.39 0.17
N ASN A 125 4.99 -6.16 -0.13
CA ASN A 125 4.10 -5.11 -0.62
C ASN A 125 3.43 -5.52 -1.95
N LEU A 126 4.19 -6.05 -2.89
CA LEU A 126 3.65 -6.52 -4.17
C LEU A 126 2.59 -7.61 -3.98
N ALA A 127 2.85 -8.59 -3.12
CA ALA A 127 1.90 -9.65 -2.82
C ALA A 127 0.61 -9.10 -2.18
N ALA A 128 0.73 -8.11 -1.28
CA ALA A 128 -0.42 -7.45 -0.66
C ALA A 128 -1.25 -6.66 -1.68
N LEU A 129 -0.61 -5.95 -2.60
CA LEU A 129 -1.30 -5.21 -3.68
C LEU A 129 -1.97 -6.16 -4.68
N ASP A 130 -1.31 -7.23 -5.06
CA ASP A 130 -1.85 -8.28 -5.94
C ASP A 130 -3.14 -8.86 -5.35
N GLU A 131 -3.10 -9.29 -4.09
CA GLU A 131 -4.27 -9.84 -3.40
C GLU A 131 -5.40 -8.81 -3.26
N ALA A 132 -5.08 -7.59 -2.88
CA ALA A 132 -6.06 -6.53 -2.66
C ALA A 132 -6.77 -6.10 -3.94
N ASN A 133 -6.08 -6.10 -5.07
CA ASN A 133 -6.60 -5.56 -6.34
C ASN A 133 -7.04 -6.65 -7.32
N GLY A 134 -6.92 -7.91 -6.97
CA GLY A 134 -7.37 -9.01 -7.82
C GLY A 134 -6.51 -9.15 -9.09
N CYS A 135 -5.24 -9.04 -8.92
CA CYS A 135 -4.28 -9.25 -10.01
C CYS A 135 -3.90 -10.73 -10.16
#